data_1e35f77b7b6b354d48c656061a4bc00d
#
_entry.id   1e35f77b7b6b354d48c656061a4bc00d
#
_cell.length_a   1.000
_cell.length_b   1.000
_cell.length_c   1.000
_cell.angle_alpha   90.00
_cell.angle_beta   90.00
_cell.angle_gamma   90.00
#
_symmetry.space_group_name_H-M   'P 1'
#
loop_
_entity.id
_entity.type
_entity.pdbx_description
1 polymer ?
#
loop_
_entity_poly.entity_id
_entity_poly.type
_entity_poly.pdbx_seq_one_letter_code
_entity_poly.pdbx_strand_id
1 'polypeptide(L)'
;MRACREGGAAIEGALRLLDRTYFGALFRESLRGLNDREAARDLVQDTFIKVWLRCATFQGDSELLPWVKSILRNGLLDRLRKATDEVAFDAVEDQPGETQLRIAELSEESIPQPDSEAARVQLDACFRRCWQRFEAASPSHALVMTWIVEDGLTHDEIGELLGRTPGATREFISQCRKRARLHLAEWYQLAFGVKEMA
;
A
#
# COMPACT_ATOMS: atom_id res chain seq x y z
N MET A 1 -24.96 9.96 -6.84
CA MET A 1 -25.43 9.46 -8.13
C MET A 1 -26.35 10.45 -8.84
N ARG A 2 -27.47 10.89 -8.24
CA ARG A 2 -28.34 11.92 -8.86
C ARG A 2 -27.56 13.19 -9.23
N ALA A 3 -26.73 13.68 -8.31
CA ALA A 3 -25.91 14.87 -8.52
C ALA A 3 -25.04 14.84 -9.79
N CYS A 4 -24.48 13.69 -10.15
CA CYS A 4 -23.66 13.53 -11.36
C CYS A 4 -24.49 13.65 -12.66
N ARG A 5 -25.78 13.32 -12.61
CA ARG A 5 -26.69 13.43 -13.74
C ARG A 5 -27.34 14.81 -13.85
N GLU A 6 -27.56 15.46 -12.70
CA GLU A 6 -28.24 16.76 -12.61
C GLU A 6 -27.30 17.93 -12.93
N GLY A 7 -25.98 17.76 -12.71
CA GLY A 7 -24.99 18.82 -12.99
C GLY A 7 -25.05 20.01 -12.02
N GLY A 8 -24.20 21.02 -12.24
CA GLY A 8 -24.26 22.31 -11.56
C GLY A 8 -24.11 22.24 -10.03
N ALA A 9 -24.96 22.97 -9.30
CA ALA A 9 -24.89 23.11 -7.84
C ALA A 9 -25.02 21.77 -7.06
N ALA A 10 -25.70 20.77 -7.64
CA ALA A 10 -25.83 19.44 -7.03
C ALA A 10 -24.49 18.70 -6.98
N ILE A 11 -23.63 18.86 -8.00
CA ILE A 11 -22.28 18.31 -8.02
C ILE A 11 -21.40 18.98 -6.98
N GLU A 12 -21.43 20.31 -6.88
CA GLU A 12 -20.66 21.04 -5.87
C GLU A 12 -21.02 20.59 -4.45
N GLY A 13 -22.31 20.40 -4.17
CA GLY A 13 -22.79 19.90 -2.88
C GLY A 13 -22.26 18.50 -2.59
N ALA A 14 -22.29 17.61 -3.60
CA ALA A 14 -21.76 16.24 -3.46
C ALA A 14 -20.25 16.22 -3.26
N LEU A 15 -19.48 17.02 -3.99
CA LEU A 15 -18.02 17.13 -3.82
C LEU A 15 -17.64 17.69 -2.45
N ARG A 16 -18.34 18.71 -1.95
CA ARG A 16 -18.13 19.23 -0.60
C ARG A 16 -18.43 18.19 0.47
N LEU A 17 -19.44 17.35 0.26
CA LEU A 17 -19.76 16.26 1.18
C LEU A 17 -18.67 15.19 1.15
N LEU A 18 -18.18 14.79 -0.04
CA LEU A 18 -17.06 13.86 -0.20
C LEU A 18 -15.80 14.38 0.50
N ASP A 19 -15.46 15.65 0.28
CA ASP A 19 -14.31 16.29 0.91
C ASP A 19 -14.43 16.23 2.45
N ARG A 20 -15.54 16.69 3.02
CA ARG A 20 -15.75 16.66 4.47
C ARG A 20 -15.70 15.26 5.05
N THR A 21 -16.20 14.26 4.32
CA THR A 21 -16.34 12.89 4.84
C THR A 21 -15.05 12.09 4.67
N TYR A 22 -14.37 12.23 3.54
CA TYR A 22 -13.30 11.30 3.15
C TYR A 22 -11.92 11.94 3.05
N PHE A 23 -11.80 13.28 3.01
CA PHE A 23 -10.51 13.96 2.88
C PHE A 23 -9.47 13.43 3.87
N GLY A 24 -9.82 13.33 5.15
CA GLY A 24 -8.89 12.89 6.19
C GLY A 24 -8.37 11.47 5.99
N ALA A 25 -9.21 10.55 5.51
CA ALA A 25 -8.81 9.16 5.22
C ALA A 25 -7.90 9.10 3.98
N LEU A 26 -8.32 9.78 2.89
CA LEU A 26 -7.56 9.83 1.64
C LEU A 26 -6.21 10.54 1.83
N PHE A 27 -6.19 11.63 2.60
CA PHE A 27 -4.98 12.38 2.88
C PHE A 27 -3.96 11.56 3.70
N ARG A 28 -4.41 10.82 4.72
CA ARG A 28 -3.52 9.93 5.49
C ARG A 28 -2.92 8.83 4.62
N GLU A 29 -3.70 8.23 3.74
CA GLU A 29 -3.23 7.21 2.80
C GLU A 29 -2.21 7.79 1.80
N SER A 30 -2.50 8.97 1.24
CA SER A 30 -1.59 9.69 0.34
C SER A 30 -0.29 10.10 1.03
N LEU A 31 -0.38 10.63 2.25
CA LEU A 31 0.77 11.07 3.03
C LEU A 31 1.69 9.90 3.38
N ARG A 32 1.12 8.74 3.73
CA ARG A 32 1.89 7.52 3.99
C ARG A 32 2.70 7.09 2.77
N GLY A 33 2.11 7.17 1.57
CA GLY A 33 2.80 6.74 0.34
C GLY A 33 3.79 7.75 -0.22
N LEU A 34 3.53 9.06 -0.08
CA LEU A 34 4.36 10.12 -0.68
C LEU A 34 5.34 10.75 0.32
N ASN A 35 5.08 10.63 1.62
CA ASN A 35 5.84 11.28 2.69
C ASN A 35 6.02 12.82 2.50
N ASP A 36 5.11 13.44 1.75
CA ASP A 36 5.08 14.87 1.44
C ASP A 36 3.63 15.38 1.58
N ARG A 37 3.45 16.42 2.41
CA ARG A 37 2.11 16.96 2.74
C ARG A 37 1.47 17.72 1.57
N GLU A 38 2.27 18.45 0.78
CA GLU A 38 1.80 19.16 -0.40
C GLU A 38 1.40 18.17 -1.49
N ALA A 39 2.30 17.27 -1.85
CA ALA A 39 2.03 16.23 -2.84
C ALA A 39 0.83 15.35 -2.43
N ALA A 40 0.68 15.03 -1.14
CA ALA A 40 -0.47 14.28 -0.65
C ALA A 40 -1.79 15.04 -0.80
N ARG A 41 -1.79 16.35 -0.51
CA ARG A 41 -2.98 17.21 -0.69
C ARG A 41 -3.37 17.32 -2.15
N ASP A 42 -2.40 17.54 -3.02
CA ASP A 42 -2.61 17.63 -4.46
C ASP A 42 -3.16 16.32 -5.03
N LEU A 43 -2.66 15.17 -4.56
CA LEU A 43 -3.18 13.88 -4.97
C LEU A 43 -4.66 13.70 -4.58
N VAL A 44 -5.06 14.14 -3.39
CA VAL A 44 -6.46 14.08 -2.96
C VAL A 44 -7.33 14.99 -3.82
N GLN A 45 -6.87 16.21 -4.14
CA GLN A 45 -7.59 17.12 -5.03
C GLN A 45 -7.76 16.53 -6.44
N ASP A 46 -6.67 16.01 -7.03
CA ASP A 46 -6.69 15.31 -8.31
C ASP A 46 -7.68 14.12 -8.29
N THR A 47 -7.72 13.41 -7.16
CA THR A 47 -8.67 12.30 -6.97
C THR A 47 -10.11 12.79 -7.03
N PHE A 48 -10.46 13.87 -6.34
CA PHE A 48 -11.82 14.42 -6.40
C PHE A 48 -12.19 14.92 -7.79
N ILE A 49 -11.25 15.51 -8.54
CA ILE A 49 -11.46 15.87 -9.93
C ILE A 49 -11.74 14.62 -10.78
N LYS A 50 -10.96 13.55 -10.62
CA LYS A 50 -11.16 12.28 -11.33
C LYS A 50 -12.48 11.61 -10.93
N VAL A 51 -12.84 11.65 -9.64
CA VAL A 51 -14.15 11.19 -9.14
C VAL A 51 -15.29 11.92 -9.85
N TRP A 52 -15.19 13.23 -9.96
CA TRP A 52 -16.18 14.02 -10.70
C TRP A 52 -16.27 13.61 -12.17
N LEU A 53 -15.15 13.56 -12.88
CA LEU A 53 -15.11 13.19 -14.29
C LEU A 53 -15.62 11.75 -14.55
N ARG A 54 -15.45 10.85 -13.59
CA ARG A 54 -15.83 9.44 -13.70
C ARG A 54 -17.10 9.07 -12.95
N CYS A 55 -17.79 10.02 -12.32
CA CYS A 55 -18.94 9.73 -11.47
C CYS A 55 -20.08 9.00 -12.22
N ALA A 56 -20.20 9.18 -13.53
CA ALA A 56 -21.16 8.48 -14.36
C ALA A 56 -20.84 6.96 -14.51
N THR A 57 -19.60 6.56 -14.31
CA THR A 57 -19.17 5.16 -14.41
C THR A 57 -19.38 4.38 -13.12
N PHE A 58 -19.63 5.07 -12.00
CA PHE A 58 -19.91 4.41 -10.73
C PHE A 58 -21.33 3.84 -10.72
N GLN A 59 -21.46 2.52 -10.79
CA GLN A 59 -22.75 1.83 -10.91
C GLN A 59 -23.49 1.68 -9.56
N GLY A 60 -22.77 1.85 -8.43
CA GLY A 60 -23.34 1.70 -7.09
C GLY A 60 -23.34 0.28 -6.57
N ASP A 61 -22.64 -0.63 -7.22
CA ASP A 61 -22.54 -2.03 -6.85
C ASP A 61 -21.59 -2.24 -5.64
N SER A 62 -20.83 -1.21 -5.29
CA SER A 62 -19.93 -1.17 -4.13
C SER A 62 -20.17 0.08 -3.29
N GLU A 63 -19.61 0.11 -2.09
CA GLU A 63 -19.52 1.33 -1.31
C GLU A 63 -18.68 2.39 -2.04
N LEU A 64 -19.03 3.66 -1.85
CA LEU A 64 -18.38 4.77 -2.56
C LEU A 64 -16.90 4.92 -2.19
N LEU A 65 -16.54 4.71 -0.91
CA LEU A 65 -15.16 4.91 -0.43
C LEU A 65 -14.13 3.96 -1.07
N PRO A 66 -14.37 2.64 -1.21
CA PRO A 66 -13.47 1.75 -1.94
C PRO A 66 -13.23 2.20 -3.38
N TRP A 67 -14.26 2.64 -4.08
CA TRP A 67 -14.13 3.15 -5.45
C TRP A 67 -13.31 4.44 -5.52
N VAL A 68 -13.52 5.39 -4.61
CA VAL A 68 -12.70 6.60 -4.52
C VAL A 68 -11.24 6.26 -4.18
N LYS A 69 -11.03 5.32 -3.25
CA LYS A 69 -9.68 4.83 -2.89
C LYS A 69 -8.98 4.18 -4.08
N SER A 70 -9.67 3.44 -4.94
CA SER A 70 -9.03 2.85 -6.14
C SER A 70 -8.49 3.94 -7.09
N ILE A 71 -9.22 5.04 -7.24
CA ILE A 71 -8.77 6.19 -8.05
C ILE A 71 -7.54 6.87 -7.41
N LEU A 72 -7.56 7.05 -6.08
CA LEU A 72 -6.43 7.59 -5.32
C LEU A 72 -5.16 6.73 -5.47
N ARG A 73 -5.30 5.42 -5.27
CA ARG A 73 -4.20 4.44 -5.31
C ARG A 73 -3.52 4.39 -6.66
N ASN A 74 -4.30 4.42 -7.74
CA ASN A 74 -3.75 4.55 -9.09
C ASN A 74 -2.92 5.83 -9.24
N GLY A 75 -3.44 6.98 -8.78
CA GLY A 75 -2.71 8.23 -8.83
C GLY A 75 -1.45 8.25 -7.96
N LEU A 76 -1.48 7.55 -6.83
CA LEU A 76 -0.34 7.39 -5.93
C LEU A 76 0.78 6.57 -6.59
N LEU A 77 0.43 5.42 -7.18
CA LEU A 77 1.39 4.59 -7.92
C LEU A 77 2.02 5.34 -9.09
N ASP A 78 1.23 6.11 -9.84
CA ASP A 78 1.75 6.91 -10.95
C ASP A 78 2.78 7.96 -10.48
N ARG A 79 2.54 8.59 -9.31
CA ARG A 79 3.49 9.55 -8.73
C ARG A 79 4.76 8.86 -8.24
N LEU A 80 4.65 7.71 -7.60
CA LEU A 80 5.81 6.94 -7.15
C LEU A 80 6.67 6.44 -8.32
N ARG A 81 6.04 6.01 -9.41
CA ARG A 81 6.76 5.60 -10.63
C ARG A 81 7.56 6.76 -11.23
N LYS A 82 6.98 7.95 -11.28
CA LYS A 82 7.65 9.15 -11.78
C LYS A 82 8.79 9.61 -10.87
N ALA A 83 8.64 9.46 -9.56
CA ALA A 83 9.64 9.87 -8.59
C ALA A 83 10.88 8.94 -8.54
N THR A 84 10.74 7.67 -8.95
CA THR A 84 11.83 6.69 -8.95
C THR A 84 12.65 6.67 -10.22
N ASP A 85 12.52 7.68 -11.12
CA ASP A 85 13.19 7.71 -12.42
C ASP A 85 13.18 6.31 -13.08
N GLU A 86 11.99 5.85 -13.41
CA GLU A 86 11.73 4.63 -14.19
C GLU A 86 12.78 3.49 -14.02
N VAL A 87 13.18 3.21 -12.77
CA VAL A 87 13.61 1.85 -12.48
C VAL A 87 12.37 1.02 -12.71
N ALA A 88 12.31 0.43 -13.87
CA ALA A 88 11.17 -0.29 -14.38
C ALA A 88 10.57 -1.10 -13.24
N PHE A 89 9.27 -0.93 -13.00
CA PHE A 89 8.49 -1.71 -12.05
C PHE A 89 8.63 -3.23 -12.37
N ASP A 90 9.23 -3.53 -13.52
CA ASP A 90 9.49 -4.85 -14.09
C ASP A 90 10.98 -5.26 -14.15
N ALA A 91 11.93 -4.35 -13.93
CA ALA A 91 13.35 -4.66 -14.00
C ALA A 91 13.96 -4.74 -12.60
N VAL A 92 13.67 -5.82 -11.92
CA VAL A 92 14.58 -6.32 -10.90
C VAL A 92 15.26 -7.52 -11.51
N GLU A 93 16.43 -7.26 -12.12
CA GLU A 93 17.40 -8.32 -12.30
C GLU A 93 17.56 -9.05 -10.98
N ASP A 94 17.27 -10.34 -11.01
CA ASP A 94 17.68 -11.31 -10.00
C ASP A 94 19.19 -11.15 -9.82
N GLN A 95 19.61 -10.38 -8.82
CA GLN A 95 20.93 -10.65 -8.25
C GLN A 95 20.72 -11.85 -7.33
N PRO A 96 21.30 -13.00 -7.64
CA PRO A 96 21.24 -14.16 -6.79
C PRO A 96 22.18 -13.93 -5.59
N GLY A 97 21.68 -13.23 -4.59
CA GLY A 97 22.20 -13.27 -3.25
C GLY A 97 21.42 -14.35 -2.52
N GLU A 98 21.83 -15.61 -2.70
CA GLU A 98 21.35 -16.72 -1.91
C GLU A 98 21.68 -16.51 -0.43
N THR A 99 20.81 -15.84 0.30
CA THR A 99 20.58 -16.18 1.69
C THR A 99 19.16 -16.72 1.72
N GLN A 100 19.06 -18.00 1.47
CA GLN A 100 17.85 -18.78 1.59
C GLN A 100 17.47 -18.89 3.08
N LEU A 101 17.00 -17.78 3.66
CA LEU A 101 16.21 -17.85 4.89
C LEU A 101 14.94 -18.63 4.53
N ARG A 102 14.98 -19.93 4.79
CA ARG A 102 13.80 -20.77 4.90
C ARG A 102 12.99 -20.24 6.10
N ILE A 103 12.27 -19.16 5.87
CA ILE A 103 11.13 -18.83 6.73
C ILE A 103 10.09 -19.85 6.32
N ALA A 104 10.00 -20.95 7.09
CA ALA A 104 8.88 -21.85 7.02
C ALA A 104 7.59 -21.03 7.00
N GLU A 105 6.58 -21.52 6.32
CA GLU A 105 5.23 -20.94 6.34
C GLU A 105 4.83 -20.78 7.81
N LEU A 106 5.02 -19.56 8.32
CA LEU A 106 4.61 -19.22 9.68
C LEU A 106 3.10 -19.08 9.63
N SER A 107 2.40 -20.02 10.22
CA SER A 107 1.00 -19.86 10.56
C SER A 107 0.87 -18.71 11.57
N GLU A 108 -0.27 -18.01 11.56
CA GLU A 108 -0.56 -16.90 12.49
C GLU A 108 -0.40 -17.30 13.96
N GLU A 109 -0.51 -18.59 14.28
CA GLU A 109 -0.32 -19.16 15.61
C GLU A 109 1.14 -19.20 16.10
N SER A 110 2.11 -18.92 15.21
CA SER A 110 3.55 -19.06 15.51
C SER A 110 4.22 -17.76 15.91
N ILE A 111 3.52 -16.63 16.02
CA ILE A 111 4.13 -15.36 16.42
C ILE A 111 4.37 -15.40 17.95
N PRO A 112 5.64 -15.42 18.42
CA PRO A 112 5.92 -15.44 19.84
C PRO A 112 5.34 -14.19 20.49
N GLN A 113 4.57 -14.38 21.55
CA GLN A 113 4.14 -13.27 22.39
C GLN A 113 5.33 -12.86 23.29
N PRO A 114 5.77 -11.60 23.23
CA PRO A 114 6.86 -11.15 24.10
C PRO A 114 6.49 -11.31 25.58
N ASP A 115 7.39 -11.90 26.36
CA ASP A 115 7.18 -12.21 27.77
C ASP A 115 7.07 -10.98 28.69
N SER A 116 7.38 -9.79 28.17
CA SER A 116 7.32 -8.53 28.92
C SER A 116 6.95 -7.34 28.06
N GLU A 117 6.44 -6.29 28.70
CA GLU A 117 6.13 -5.03 28.05
C GLU A 117 7.38 -4.38 27.41
N ALA A 118 8.53 -4.49 28.08
CA ALA A 118 9.81 -4.00 27.53
C ALA A 118 10.19 -4.72 26.24
N ALA A 119 10.01 -6.04 26.17
CA ALA A 119 10.26 -6.82 24.96
C ALA A 119 9.32 -6.45 23.81
N ARG A 120 8.05 -6.16 24.11
CA ARG A 120 7.05 -5.66 23.11
C ARG A 120 7.48 -4.33 22.54
N VAL A 121 7.85 -3.37 23.39
CA VAL A 121 8.31 -2.03 22.96
C VAL A 121 9.57 -2.16 22.09
N GLN A 122 10.49 -3.04 22.46
CA GLN A 122 11.70 -3.28 21.68
C GLN A 122 11.39 -3.89 20.30
N LEU A 123 10.48 -4.86 20.25
CA LEU A 123 10.06 -5.52 19.03
C LEU A 123 9.36 -4.55 18.08
N ASP A 124 8.45 -3.72 18.61
CA ASP A 124 7.76 -2.68 17.85
C ASP A 124 8.72 -1.61 17.29
N ALA A 125 9.68 -1.20 18.12
CA ALA A 125 10.69 -0.24 17.67
C ALA A 125 11.58 -0.82 16.57
N CYS A 126 11.95 -2.09 16.67
CA CYS A 126 12.70 -2.80 15.64
C CYS A 126 11.89 -2.91 14.35
N PHE A 127 10.61 -3.32 14.42
CA PHE A 127 9.73 -3.40 13.27
C PHE A 127 9.63 -2.06 12.53
N ARG A 128 9.36 -0.98 13.26
CA ARG A 128 9.24 0.37 12.66
C ARG A 128 10.51 0.79 11.92
N ARG A 129 11.70 0.56 12.49
CA ARG A 129 12.97 0.87 11.81
C ARG A 129 13.16 0.04 10.54
N CYS A 130 12.86 -1.25 10.60
CA CYS A 130 12.96 -2.16 9.47
C CYS A 130 11.98 -1.78 8.37
N TRP A 131 10.74 -1.45 8.74
CA TRP A 131 9.71 -1.02 7.81
C TRP A 131 10.06 0.30 7.13
N GLN A 132 10.54 1.30 7.87
CA GLN A 132 11.01 2.56 7.31
C GLN A 132 12.14 2.37 6.28
N ARG A 133 13.09 1.46 6.55
CA ARG A 133 14.12 1.09 5.58
C ARG A 133 13.53 0.46 4.32
N PHE A 134 12.52 -0.39 4.47
CA PHE A 134 11.82 -1.00 3.34
C PHE A 134 11.06 0.05 2.50
N GLU A 135 10.34 0.96 3.15
CA GLU A 135 9.65 2.07 2.48
C GLU A 135 10.63 2.98 1.70
N ALA A 136 11.77 3.30 2.30
CA ALA A 136 12.79 4.11 1.64
C ALA A 136 13.44 3.41 0.44
N ALA A 137 13.72 2.11 0.55
CA ALA A 137 14.41 1.34 -0.49
C ALA A 137 13.47 0.87 -1.61
N SER A 138 12.20 0.63 -1.31
CA SER A 138 11.25 0.03 -2.24
C SER A 138 9.82 0.54 -1.99
N PRO A 139 9.54 1.84 -2.20
CA PRO A 139 8.29 2.47 -1.77
C PRO A 139 7.04 1.84 -2.40
N SER A 140 7.09 1.49 -3.69
CA SER A 140 5.96 0.84 -4.37
C SER A 140 5.66 -0.56 -3.83
N HIS A 141 6.70 -1.33 -3.47
CA HIS A 141 6.53 -2.67 -2.89
C HIS A 141 6.01 -2.58 -1.46
N ALA A 142 6.55 -1.66 -0.65
CA ALA A 142 6.08 -1.42 0.71
C ALA A 142 4.61 -0.99 0.73
N LEU A 143 4.22 -0.09 -0.19
CA LEU A 143 2.85 0.38 -0.32
C LEU A 143 1.88 -0.76 -0.65
N VAL A 144 2.23 -1.64 -1.59
CA VAL A 144 1.39 -2.80 -1.94
C VAL A 144 1.28 -3.76 -0.75
N MET A 145 2.37 -4.00 -0.01
CA MET A 145 2.33 -4.80 1.21
C MET A 145 1.42 -4.18 2.27
N THR A 146 1.45 -2.86 2.45
CA THR A 146 0.53 -2.15 3.34
C THR A 146 -0.93 -2.35 2.94
N TRP A 147 -1.25 -2.24 1.65
CA TRP A 147 -2.62 -2.47 1.16
C TRP A 147 -3.11 -3.90 1.40
N ILE A 148 -2.23 -4.89 1.25
CA ILE A 148 -2.58 -6.28 1.54
C ILE A 148 -2.80 -6.49 3.04
N VAL A 149 -1.89 -5.99 3.89
CA VAL A 149 -1.89 -6.30 5.33
C VAL A 149 -2.86 -5.42 6.10
N GLU A 150 -2.86 -4.10 5.87
CA GLU A 150 -3.68 -3.16 6.63
C GLU A 150 -5.08 -2.95 6.03
N ASP A 151 -5.16 -2.87 4.70
CA ASP A 151 -6.43 -2.61 4.01
C ASP A 151 -7.14 -3.90 3.56
N GLY A 152 -6.49 -5.06 3.67
CA GLY A 152 -7.05 -6.37 3.34
C GLY A 152 -7.35 -6.56 1.85
N LEU A 153 -6.63 -5.85 0.96
CA LEU A 153 -6.85 -6.01 -0.47
C LEU A 153 -6.47 -7.41 -0.94
N THR A 154 -7.35 -8.00 -1.73
CA THR A 154 -7.14 -9.28 -2.39
C THR A 154 -6.14 -9.15 -3.54
N HIS A 155 -5.59 -10.29 -3.99
CA HIS A 155 -4.70 -10.31 -5.15
C HIS A 155 -5.39 -9.81 -6.43
N ASP A 156 -6.69 -10.07 -6.58
CA ASP A 156 -7.44 -9.63 -7.75
C ASP A 156 -7.62 -8.11 -7.76
N GLU A 157 -7.98 -7.51 -6.61
CA GLU A 157 -8.05 -6.05 -6.46
C GLU A 157 -6.69 -5.37 -6.69
N ILE A 158 -5.60 -5.96 -6.22
CA ILE A 158 -4.24 -5.49 -6.52
C ILE A 158 -3.95 -5.61 -8.03
N GLY A 159 -4.37 -6.71 -8.66
CA GLY A 159 -4.23 -6.91 -10.10
C GLY A 159 -4.95 -5.83 -10.91
N GLU A 160 -6.18 -5.54 -10.56
CA GLU A 160 -6.96 -4.45 -11.18
C GLU A 160 -6.31 -3.07 -10.98
N LEU A 161 -5.84 -2.77 -9.76
CA LEU A 161 -5.12 -1.53 -9.46
C LEU A 161 -3.84 -1.37 -10.28
N LEU A 162 -3.09 -2.45 -10.47
CA LEU A 162 -1.83 -2.43 -11.20
C LEU A 162 -2.00 -2.59 -12.73
N GLY A 163 -3.21 -2.91 -13.19
CA GLY A 163 -3.48 -3.25 -14.59
C GLY A 163 -2.74 -4.51 -15.03
N ARG A 164 -2.57 -5.50 -14.12
CA ARG A 164 -1.81 -6.73 -14.35
C ARG A 164 -2.72 -7.95 -14.47
N THR A 165 -2.27 -8.95 -15.23
CA THR A 165 -2.94 -10.26 -15.25
C THR A 165 -2.80 -10.96 -13.90
N PRO A 166 -3.70 -11.90 -13.55
CA PRO A 166 -3.63 -12.63 -12.27
C PRO A 166 -2.28 -13.34 -12.03
N GLY A 167 -1.66 -13.87 -13.09
CA GLY A 167 -0.33 -14.49 -13.02
C GLY A 167 0.77 -13.49 -12.68
N ALA A 168 0.83 -12.37 -13.40
CA ALA A 168 1.81 -11.30 -13.16
C ALA A 168 1.61 -10.65 -11.79
N THR A 169 0.36 -10.56 -11.30
CA THR A 169 0.06 -10.03 -9.96
C THR A 169 0.61 -10.93 -8.87
N ARG A 170 0.40 -12.25 -8.97
CA ARG A 170 0.94 -13.22 -8.01
C ARG A 170 2.46 -13.18 -7.95
N GLU A 171 3.11 -13.13 -9.11
CA GLU A 171 4.58 -13.01 -9.18
C GLU A 171 5.04 -11.72 -8.51
N PHE A 172 4.43 -10.58 -8.84
CA PHE A 172 4.76 -9.31 -8.24
C PHE A 172 4.57 -9.29 -6.71
N ILE A 173 3.47 -9.83 -6.20
CA ILE A 173 3.24 -9.95 -4.75
C ILE A 173 4.30 -10.86 -4.09
N SER A 174 4.70 -11.94 -4.77
CA SER A 174 5.81 -12.79 -4.32
C SER A 174 7.11 -11.98 -4.19
N GLN A 175 7.44 -11.14 -5.16
CA GLN A 175 8.60 -10.25 -5.10
C GLN A 175 8.48 -9.22 -3.96
N CYS A 176 7.29 -8.62 -3.76
CA CYS A 176 7.06 -7.72 -2.61
C CYS A 176 7.36 -8.42 -1.28
N ARG A 177 6.88 -9.65 -1.11
CA ARG A 177 7.13 -10.47 0.09
C ARG A 177 8.61 -10.81 0.26
N LYS A 178 9.31 -11.20 -0.81
CA LYS A 178 10.76 -11.47 -0.76
C LYS A 178 11.53 -10.24 -0.28
N ARG A 179 11.26 -9.07 -0.86
CA ARG A 179 11.89 -7.80 -0.47
C ARG A 179 11.56 -7.41 0.98
N ALA A 180 10.31 -7.50 1.38
CA ALA A 180 9.91 -7.24 2.76
C ALA A 180 10.69 -8.12 3.75
N ARG A 181 10.84 -9.43 3.45
CA ARG A 181 11.62 -10.36 4.29
C ARG A 181 13.09 -9.94 4.45
N LEU A 182 13.73 -9.48 3.37
CA LEU A 182 15.11 -9.00 3.44
C LEU A 182 15.25 -7.81 4.40
N HIS A 183 14.36 -6.83 4.30
CA HIS A 183 14.40 -5.65 5.15
C HIS A 183 13.95 -5.93 6.59
N LEU A 184 13.05 -6.90 6.80
CA LEU A 184 12.55 -7.29 8.12
C LEU A 184 13.39 -8.40 8.80
N ALA A 185 14.52 -8.80 8.22
CA ALA A 185 15.35 -9.90 8.75
C ALA A 185 15.75 -9.68 10.23
N GLU A 186 16.18 -8.47 10.60
CA GLU A 186 16.53 -8.10 11.98
C GLU A 186 15.34 -8.28 12.94
N TRP A 187 14.15 -7.88 12.51
CA TRP A 187 12.92 -8.06 13.29
C TRP A 187 12.56 -9.54 13.45
N TYR A 188 12.69 -10.35 12.39
CA TYR A 188 12.46 -11.79 12.48
C TYR A 188 13.44 -12.49 13.44
N GLN A 189 14.72 -12.11 13.40
CA GLN A 189 15.71 -12.63 14.34
C GLN A 189 15.35 -12.28 15.79
N LEU A 190 14.94 -11.05 16.04
CA LEU A 190 14.52 -10.60 17.36
C LEU A 190 13.23 -11.30 17.83
N ALA A 191 12.24 -11.44 16.94
CA ALA A 191 10.93 -12.00 17.27
C ALA A 191 10.98 -13.51 17.52
N PHE A 192 11.76 -14.26 16.73
CA PHE A 192 11.74 -15.72 16.71
C PHE A 192 13.03 -16.36 17.26
N GLY A 193 14.02 -15.57 17.65
CA GLY A 193 15.28 -16.09 18.22
C GLY A 193 16.07 -16.96 17.24
N VAL A 194 15.85 -16.81 15.93
CA VAL A 194 16.54 -17.59 14.91
C VAL A 194 17.99 -17.12 14.85
N LYS A 195 18.91 -17.80 15.55
CA LYS A 195 20.34 -17.67 15.31
C LYS A 195 20.62 -18.11 13.87
N GLU A 196 21.37 -17.27 13.14
CA GLU A 196 22.02 -17.70 11.90
C GLU A 196 22.63 -19.09 12.12
N MET A 197 22.13 -20.08 11.40
CA MET A 197 22.92 -21.28 11.17
C MET A 197 23.96 -20.91 10.10
N ALA A 198 25.19 -20.74 10.55
CA ALA A 198 26.39 -20.57 9.76
C ALA A 198 26.55 -21.67 8.71
#